data_7278e8559da633d6d9a7a44efd5dfbc6
#
_entry.id   7278e8559da633d6d9a7a44efd5dfbc6
#
_cell.length_a   1.000
_cell.length_b   1.000
_cell.length_c   1.000
_cell.angle_alpha   90.00
_cell.angle_beta   90.00
_cell.angle_gamma   90.00
#
_symmetry.space_group_name_H-M   'P 1'
#
loop_
_entity.id
_entity.type
_entity.pdbx_description
1 polymer ?
#
loop_
_entity_poly.entity_id
_entity_poly.type
_entity_poly.pdbx_seq_one_letter_code
_entity_poly.pdbx_strand_id
1 'polypeptide(L)'
;MIAPLTSIVIPTRNAGERFRDVLAAIRAQEPAGPEVEIVVVDSGSTDGTPDVGRQFGARVFSIPPREFNHGETRNLGFGHSKGSLVGCLVQDALPANNAWLAPLVDALRGDGRVAGAYSRQLPWPEDDALTQFLVGQWHQVQGARRVCQSLPGPGTLGSLPFAERRRACAFDNVSSLLRREVWEQHPFRPVPFAEDMDWARRVLQAGLAVVYEPDSQVYHSHVRPFLYDLRRQYVDERVLLDSLEADERTIRAWNSPRQVLGLVKHVLGLARRQGALSPALVRHLATFSLAISAGSAARRAVHPRLRSPHPPAWSRRADAWFLDGV
;
A
#
# COMPACT_ATOMS: atom_id res chain seq x y z
N MET A 1 -3.78 -9.31 31.99
CA MET A 1 -4.51 -8.48 31.01
C MET A 1 -4.89 -9.39 29.85
N ILE A 2 -6.16 -9.45 29.48
CA ILE A 2 -6.62 -10.17 28.30
C ILE A 2 -5.96 -9.50 27.09
N ALA A 3 -5.37 -10.30 26.16
CA ALA A 3 -4.81 -9.77 24.93
C ALA A 3 -5.89 -9.00 24.17
N PRO A 4 -5.58 -7.84 23.59
CA PRO A 4 -6.56 -7.10 22.80
C PRO A 4 -7.02 -7.97 21.63
N LEU A 5 -8.33 -8.13 21.47
CA LEU A 5 -8.88 -8.80 20.30
C LEU A 5 -8.42 -8.07 19.04
N THR A 6 -7.83 -8.80 18.10
CA THR A 6 -7.37 -8.27 16.83
C THR A 6 -8.30 -8.72 15.71
N SER A 7 -8.72 -7.79 14.87
CA SER A 7 -9.51 -8.09 13.67
C SER A 7 -8.70 -7.73 12.42
N ILE A 8 -8.64 -8.65 11.47
CA ILE A 8 -8.00 -8.44 10.16
C ILE A 8 -9.08 -8.32 9.10
N VAL A 9 -9.10 -7.18 8.41
CA VAL A 9 -10.03 -6.89 7.32
C VAL A 9 -9.32 -7.10 5.98
N ILE A 10 -9.96 -7.88 5.12
CA ILE A 10 -9.43 -8.27 3.81
C ILE A 10 -10.46 -7.89 2.74
N PRO A 11 -10.25 -6.79 2.00
CA PRO A 11 -11.01 -6.54 0.77
C PRO A 11 -10.67 -7.59 -0.28
N THR A 12 -11.68 -8.15 -0.95
CA THR A 12 -11.47 -9.21 -1.94
C THR A 12 -12.24 -8.95 -3.24
N ARG A 13 -11.63 -9.43 -4.33
CA ARG A 13 -12.28 -9.61 -5.62
C ARG A 13 -11.51 -10.64 -6.44
N ASN A 14 -12.12 -11.82 -6.69
CA ASN A 14 -11.51 -12.92 -7.42
C ASN A 14 -10.09 -13.21 -6.92
N ALA A 15 -9.99 -13.54 -5.63
CA ALA A 15 -8.71 -13.62 -4.92
C ALA A 15 -7.86 -14.85 -5.34
N GLY A 16 -8.49 -15.84 -6.00
CA GLY A 16 -7.80 -17.01 -6.52
C GLY A 16 -7.29 -17.97 -5.45
N GLU A 17 -6.40 -18.86 -5.85
CA GLU A 17 -5.93 -19.97 -4.99
C GLU A 17 -5.07 -19.49 -3.79
N ARG A 18 -4.24 -18.47 -3.98
CA ARG A 18 -3.38 -17.93 -2.92
C ARG A 18 -4.14 -17.43 -1.69
N PHE A 19 -5.41 -17.10 -1.84
CA PHE A 19 -6.22 -16.62 -0.72
C PHE A 19 -6.37 -17.67 0.39
N ARG A 20 -6.37 -18.95 0.06
CA ARG A 20 -6.33 -20.04 1.06
C ARG A 20 -5.07 -19.98 1.91
N ASP A 21 -3.92 -19.76 1.28
CA ASP A 21 -2.63 -19.70 1.97
C ASP A 21 -2.57 -18.48 2.88
N VAL A 22 -3.10 -17.34 2.45
CA VAL A 22 -3.20 -16.12 3.27
C VAL A 22 -4.05 -16.38 4.53
N LEU A 23 -5.24 -16.97 4.38
CA LEU A 23 -6.12 -17.28 5.50
C LEU A 23 -5.50 -18.33 6.45
N ALA A 24 -4.86 -19.36 5.89
CA ALA A 24 -4.15 -20.36 6.68
C ALA A 24 -2.99 -19.74 7.48
N ALA A 25 -2.22 -18.85 6.86
CA ALA A 25 -1.12 -18.15 7.52
C ALA A 25 -1.61 -17.22 8.65
N ILE A 26 -2.78 -16.56 8.50
CA ILE A 26 -3.39 -15.78 9.59
C ILE A 26 -3.76 -16.71 10.76
N ARG A 27 -4.34 -17.88 10.48
CA ARG A 27 -4.73 -18.84 11.52
C ARG A 27 -3.52 -19.50 12.22
N ALA A 28 -2.38 -19.55 11.56
CA ALA A 28 -1.13 -20.11 12.09
C ALA A 28 -0.32 -19.11 12.93
N GLN A 29 -0.79 -17.87 13.12
CA GLN A 29 -0.05 -16.85 13.88
C GLN A 29 0.07 -17.24 15.37
N GLU A 30 1.25 -17.08 15.93
CA GLU A 30 1.52 -17.33 17.35
C GLU A 30 1.82 -16.01 18.08
N PRO A 31 1.26 -15.85 19.30
CA PRO A 31 0.35 -16.75 20.05
C PRO A 31 -1.15 -16.55 19.70
N ALA A 32 -1.52 -15.65 18.80
CA ALA A 32 -2.89 -15.12 18.71
C ALA A 32 -3.70 -15.60 17.49
N GLY A 33 -3.15 -16.46 16.63
CA GLY A 33 -3.78 -16.83 15.36
C GLY A 33 -5.22 -17.35 15.43
N PRO A 34 -5.54 -18.27 16.34
CA PRO A 34 -6.90 -18.80 16.48
C PRO A 34 -7.92 -17.77 16.96
N GLU A 35 -7.48 -16.74 17.70
CA GLU A 35 -8.32 -15.70 18.29
C GLU A 35 -8.48 -14.47 17.38
N VAL A 36 -7.78 -14.44 16.24
CA VAL A 36 -7.90 -13.34 15.27
C VAL A 36 -9.26 -13.40 14.56
N GLU A 37 -10.04 -12.33 14.69
CA GLU A 37 -11.24 -12.16 13.89
C GLU A 37 -10.85 -11.84 12.46
N ILE A 38 -11.37 -12.58 11.48
CA ILE A 38 -11.18 -12.29 10.05
C ILE A 38 -12.49 -11.74 9.50
N VAL A 39 -12.43 -10.58 8.86
CA VAL A 39 -13.54 -9.94 8.16
C VAL A 39 -13.17 -9.79 6.69
N VAL A 40 -13.92 -10.43 5.82
CA VAL A 40 -13.76 -10.31 4.36
C VAL A 40 -14.83 -9.36 3.84
N VAL A 41 -14.42 -8.37 3.04
CA VAL A 41 -15.34 -7.51 2.29
C VAL A 41 -15.16 -7.79 0.81
N ASP A 42 -16.09 -8.57 0.26
CA ASP A 42 -16.04 -9.04 -1.12
C ASP A 42 -16.75 -8.09 -2.07
N SER A 43 -16.06 -7.64 -3.10
CA SER A 43 -16.57 -6.70 -4.11
C SER A 43 -17.02 -7.41 -5.40
N GLY A 44 -17.77 -8.51 -5.25
CA GLY A 44 -18.41 -9.22 -6.36
C GLY A 44 -17.51 -10.25 -7.03
N SER A 45 -16.88 -11.11 -6.23
CA SER A 45 -16.14 -12.27 -6.75
C SER A 45 -17.07 -13.30 -7.43
N THR A 46 -16.53 -13.97 -8.45
CA THR A 46 -17.21 -15.03 -9.22
C THR A 46 -16.45 -16.36 -9.17
N ASP A 47 -15.34 -16.43 -8.45
CA ASP A 47 -14.40 -17.57 -8.38
C ASP A 47 -14.51 -18.40 -7.08
N GLY A 48 -15.54 -18.17 -6.26
CA GLY A 48 -15.70 -18.85 -4.96
C GLY A 48 -14.93 -18.24 -3.80
N THR A 49 -14.25 -17.10 -3.97
CA THR A 49 -13.52 -16.38 -2.89
C THR A 49 -14.32 -16.23 -1.59
N PRO A 50 -15.63 -15.83 -1.61
CA PRO A 50 -16.42 -15.70 -0.39
C PRO A 50 -16.57 -17.02 0.38
N ASP A 51 -16.70 -18.14 -0.32
CA ASP A 51 -16.85 -19.45 0.32
C ASP A 51 -15.53 -19.91 0.94
N VAL A 52 -14.41 -19.63 0.30
CA VAL A 52 -13.10 -19.85 0.88
C VAL A 52 -12.96 -19.06 2.19
N GLY A 53 -13.35 -17.80 2.22
CA GLY A 53 -13.36 -16.99 3.45
C GLY A 53 -14.17 -17.66 4.58
N ARG A 54 -15.39 -18.11 4.30
CA ARG A 54 -16.27 -18.79 5.27
C ARG A 54 -15.66 -20.08 5.80
N GLN A 55 -14.99 -20.89 4.95
CA GLN A 55 -14.31 -22.13 5.37
C GLN A 55 -13.22 -21.88 6.43
N PHE A 56 -12.59 -20.71 6.41
CA PHE A 56 -11.61 -20.30 7.42
C PHE A 56 -12.21 -19.52 8.61
N GLY A 57 -13.55 -19.53 8.74
CA GLY A 57 -14.25 -18.85 9.83
C GLY A 57 -14.26 -17.33 9.72
N ALA A 58 -14.07 -16.78 8.51
CA ALA A 58 -14.19 -15.35 8.29
C ALA A 58 -15.68 -14.95 8.22
N ARG A 59 -15.98 -13.75 8.74
CA ARG A 59 -17.24 -13.08 8.49
C ARG A 59 -17.15 -12.38 7.12
N VAL A 60 -18.05 -12.73 6.21
CA VAL A 60 -18.00 -12.26 4.83
C VAL A 60 -19.17 -11.30 4.56
N PHE A 61 -18.83 -10.10 4.10
CA PHE A 61 -19.74 -9.07 3.65
C PHE A 61 -19.53 -8.84 2.16
N SER A 62 -20.59 -8.63 1.41
CA SER A 62 -20.50 -8.41 -0.04
C SER A 62 -20.98 -7.00 -0.38
N ILE A 63 -20.26 -6.34 -1.27
CA ILE A 63 -20.63 -5.05 -1.87
C ILE A 63 -20.66 -5.18 -3.41
N PRO A 64 -21.48 -4.38 -4.10
CA PRO A 64 -21.40 -4.30 -5.55
C PRO A 64 -20.02 -3.82 -6.02
N PRO A 65 -19.46 -4.32 -7.14
CA PRO A 65 -18.16 -3.89 -7.64
C PRO A 65 -18.01 -2.38 -7.84
N ARG A 66 -19.09 -1.70 -8.23
CA ARG A 66 -19.13 -0.24 -8.44
C ARG A 66 -19.01 0.58 -7.15
N GLU A 67 -19.24 -0.05 -6.00
CA GLU A 67 -19.16 0.60 -4.68
C GLU A 67 -17.78 0.41 -4.04
N PHE A 68 -16.90 -0.31 -4.72
CA PHE A 68 -15.54 -0.49 -4.23
C PHE A 68 -14.77 0.84 -4.21
N ASN A 69 -14.25 1.17 -3.05
CA ASN A 69 -13.24 2.19 -2.83
C ASN A 69 -12.29 1.68 -1.75
N HIS A 70 -10.99 1.85 -1.94
CA HIS A 70 -9.98 1.32 -1.02
C HIS A 70 -10.22 1.74 0.44
N GLY A 71 -10.50 3.01 0.69
CA GLY A 71 -10.74 3.53 2.03
C GLY A 71 -12.11 3.11 2.60
N GLU A 72 -13.19 3.31 1.82
CA GLU A 72 -14.55 3.03 2.28
C GLU A 72 -14.78 1.52 2.51
N THR A 73 -14.21 0.67 1.65
CA THR A 73 -14.31 -0.79 1.81
C THR A 73 -13.61 -1.27 3.09
N ARG A 74 -12.45 -0.69 3.42
CA ARG A 74 -11.76 -0.97 4.69
C ARG A 74 -12.54 -0.43 5.89
N ASN A 75 -13.10 0.77 5.79
CA ASN A 75 -13.96 1.34 6.83
C ASN A 75 -15.19 0.46 7.10
N LEU A 76 -15.83 -0.05 6.04
CA LEU A 76 -16.95 -0.99 6.18
C LEU A 76 -16.54 -2.24 6.96
N GLY A 77 -15.41 -2.84 6.60
CA GLY A 77 -14.87 -4.00 7.30
C GLY A 77 -14.53 -3.71 8.76
N PHE A 78 -13.90 -2.58 9.06
CA PHE A 78 -13.59 -2.15 10.43
C PHE A 78 -14.85 -1.90 11.25
N GLY A 79 -15.89 -1.27 10.66
CA GLY A 79 -17.17 -1.05 11.31
C GLY A 79 -17.89 -2.37 11.69
N HIS A 80 -17.66 -3.41 10.91
CA HIS A 80 -18.20 -4.74 11.21
C HIS A 80 -17.30 -5.59 12.11
N SER A 81 -16.08 -5.21 12.38
CA SER A 81 -15.15 -5.95 13.23
C SER A 81 -15.29 -5.58 14.71
N LYS A 82 -14.74 -6.42 15.61
CA LYS A 82 -14.91 -6.28 17.07
C LYS A 82 -13.59 -6.01 17.81
N GLY A 83 -12.45 -6.16 17.14
CA GLY A 83 -11.13 -6.01 17.75
C GLY A 83 -10.87 -4.59 18.21
N SER A 84 -10.18 -4.42 19.33
CA SER A 84 -9.61 -3.15 19.76
C SER A 84 -8.42 -2.72 18.90
N LEU A 85 -7.81 -3.68 18.21
CA LEU A 85 -6.87 -3.47 17.13
C LEU A 85 -7.51 -3.95 15.81
N VAL A 86 -7.42 -3.13 14.77
CA VAL A 86 -8.00 -3.41 13.44
C VAL A 86 -6.91 -3.35 12.39
N GLY A 87 -6.75 -4.42 11.64
CA GLY A 87 -5.70 -4.55 10.62
C GLY A 87 -6.25 -4.60 9.20
N CYS A 88 -5.47 -4.08 8.28
CA CYS A 88 -5.63 -4.30 6.84
C CYS A 88 -4.66 -5.38 6.39
N LEU A 89 -5.14 -6.29 5.54
CA LEU A 89 -4.32 -7.20 4.76
C LEU A 89 -4.94 -7.29 3.37
N VAL A 90 -4.16 -7.19 2.30
CA VAL A 90 -4.70 -7.43 0.96
C VAL A 90 -4.78 -8.94 0.69
N GLN A 91 -5.67 -9.33 -0.21
CA GLN A 91 -6.07 -10.72 -0.46
C GLN A 91 -4.93 -11.67 -0.87
N ASP A 92 -3.81 -11.13 -1.30
CA ASP A 92 -2.65 -11.83 -1.84
C ASP A 92 -1.32 -11.47 -1.13
N ALA A 93 -1.41 -10.78 0.01
CA ALA A 93 -0.27 -10.57 0.90
C ALA A 93 -0.15 -11.74 1.88
N LEU A 94 0.80 -12.63 1.63
CA LEU A 94 1.03 -13.81 2.46
C LEU A 94 1.95 -13.48 3.64
N PRO A 95 1.51 -13.61 4.91
CA PRO A 95 2.40 -13.57 6.06
C PRO A 95 3.60 -14.51 5.89
N ALA A 96 4.82 -13.98 6.02
CA ALA A 96 6.04 -14.72 5.71
C ALA A 96 6.37 -15.81 6.75
N ASN A 97 5.79 -15.71 7.94
CA ASN A 97 5.96 -16.66 9.04
C ASN A 97 4.86 -16.53 10.10
N ASN A 98 4.89 -17.41 11.11
CA ASN A 98 3.90 -17.44 12.19
C ASN A 98 4.04 -16.31 13.22
N ALA A 99 5.03 -15.44 13.07
CA ALA A 99 5.28 -14.29 13.95
C ALA A 99 4.99 -12.95 13.26
N TRP A 100 4.25 -12.92 12.14
CA TRP A 100 3.93 -11.70 11.42
C TRP A 100 3.12 -10.68 12.24
N LEU A 101 2.13 -11.15 13.01
CA LEU A 101 1.20 -10.26 13.73
C LEU A 101 1.81 -9.69 15.02
N ALA A 102 2.60 -10.46 15.73
CA ALA A 102 3.10 -10.10 17.05
C ALA A 102 3.91 -8.79 17.07
N PRO A 103 4.86 -8.51 16.15
CA PRO A 103 5.60 -7.26 16.11
C PRO A 103 4.71 -6.03 15.88
N LEU A 104 3.64 -6.15 15.07
CA LEU A 104 2.66 -5.07 14.87
C LEU A 104 1.90 -4.75 16.16
N VAL A 105 1.45 -5.80 16.87
CA VAL A 105 0.77 -5.64 18.16
C VAL A 105 1.70 -4.98 19.18
N ASP A 106 2.96 -5.41 19.24
CA ASP A 106 3.95 -4.86 20.18
C ASP A 106 4.29 -3.38 19.86
N ALA A 107 4.35 -3.01 18.58
CA ALA A 107 4.54 -1.63 18.19
C ALA A 107 3.42 -0.72 18.71
N LEU A 108 2.19 -1.23 18.79
CA LEU A 108 1.03 -0.48 19.31
C LEU A 108 0.93 -0.50 20.85
N ARG A 109 1.51 -1.48 21.54
CA ARG A 109 1.46 -1.58 23.00
C ARG A 109 2.38 -0.60 23.71
N GLY A 110 3.50 -0.23 23.09
CA GLY A 110 4.60 0.49 23.74
C GLY A 110 4.34 1.97 24.00
N ASP A 111 3.69 2.68 23.08
CA ASP A 111 3.41 4.12 23.18
C ASP A 111 1.97 4.41 22.71
N GLY A 112 1.16 5.01 23.59
CA GLY A 112 -0.23 5.37 23.29
C GLY A 112 -0.38 6.37 22.14
N ARG A 113 0.68 7.07 21.75
CA ARG A 113 0.68 7.95 20.57
C ARG A 113 0.80 7.21 19.25
N VAL A 114 1.21 5.94 19.24
CA VAL A 114 1.29 5.15 18.02
C VAL A 114 -0.11 4.80 17.54
N ALA A 115 -0.54 5.42 16.46
CA ALA A 115 -1.85 5.24 15.82
C ALA A 115 -1.96 3.91 15.05
N GLY A 116 -0.87 3.53 14.40
CA GLY A 116 -0.80 2.31 13.58
C GLY A 116 0.62 1.89 13.29
N ALA A 117 0.77 0.62 12.90
CA ALA A 117 2.02 0.03 12.44
C ALA A 117 1.81 -0.71 11.13
N TYR A 118 2.85 -0.82 10.29
CA TYR A 118 2.78 -1.51 9.01
C TYR A 118 4.01 -2.35 8.75
N SER A 119 3.79 -3.41 7.98
CA SER A 119 4.75 -4.47 7.71
C SER A 119 5.74 -4.11 6.61
N ARG A 120 6.82 -4.87 6.54
CA ARG A 120 7.70 -4.95 5.39
C ARG A 120 7.12 -5.86 4.32
N GLN A 121 7.04 -5.38 3.08
CA GLN A 121 6.77 -6.23 1.93
C GLN A 121 8.06 -6.92 1.46
N LEU A 122 7.93 -8.20 1.11
CA LEU A 122 8.97 -9.02 0.46
C LEU A 122 8.52 -9.35 -0.96
N PRO A 123 9.43 -9.34 -1.94
CA PRO A 123 9.14 -9.89 -3.26
C PRO A 123 9.01 -11.41 -3.15
N TRP A 124 8.25 -12.03 -4.07
CA TRP A 124 8.26 -13.48 -4.20
C TRP A 124 9.65 -13.96 -4.63
N PRO A 125 10.12 -15.14 -4.16
CA PRO A 125 11.42 -15.67 -4.54
C PRO A 125 11.62 -15.85 -6.06
N GLU A 126 10.53 -16.12 -6.78
CA GLU A 126 10.51 -16.31 -8.23
C GLU A 126 10.47 -15.02 -9.05
N ASP A 127 10.30 -13.86 -8.41
CA ASP A 127 10.23 -12.58 -9.10
C ASP A 127 11.54 -12.24 -9.83
N ASP A 128 11.40 -11.51 -10.92
CA ASP A 128 12.57 -11.00 -11.63
C ASP A 128 13.30 -9.88 -10.86
N ALA A 129 14.52 -9.59 -11.26
CA ALA A 129 15.37 -8.62 -10.58
C ALA A 129 14.78 -7.18 -10.53
N LEU A 130 13.92 -6.81 -11.48
CA LEU A 130 13.24 -5.51 -11.44
C LEU A 130 12.21 -5.49 -10.32
N THR A 131 11.35 -6.49 -10.25
CA THR A 131 10.31 -6.60 -9.22
C THR A 131 10.94 -6.69 -7.83
N GLN A 132 11.95 -7.53 -7.66
CA GLN A 132 12.70 -7.62 -6.40
C GLN A 132 13.31 -6.28 -5.98
N PHE A 133 13.87 -5.55 -6.93
CA PHE A 133 14.45 -4.23 -6.67
C PHE A 133 13.38 -3.22 -6.27
N LEU A 134 12.25 -3.15 -6.98
CA LEU A 134 11.17 -2.18 -6.71
C LEU A 134 10.53 -2.40 -5.33
N VAL A 135 10.24 -3.65 -4.97
CA VAL A 135 9.71 -3.98 -3.64
C VAL A 135 10.75 -3.70 -2.55
N GLY A 136 12.00 -4.06 -2.78
CA GLY A 136 13.11 -3.86 -1.84
C GLY A 136 13.45 -2.38 -1.58
N GLN A 137 13.17 -1.47 -2.53
CA GLN A 137 13.46 -0.04 -2.36
C GLN A 137 12.74 0.58 -1.16
N TRP A 138 11.51 0.18 -0.91
CA TRP A 138 10.74 0.72 0.20
C TRP A 138 11.40 0.42 1.56
N HIS A 139 11.85 -0.82 1.74
CA HIS A 139 12.60 -1.21 2.92
C HIS A 139 13.94 -0.44 3.04
N GLN A 140 14.64 -0.23 1.92
CA GLN A 140 15.90 0.55 1.93
C GLN A 140 15.67 2.01 2.37
N VAL A 141 14.53 2.62 1.99
CA VAL A 141 14.17 3.98 2.41
C VAL A 141 13.80 4.04 3.88
N GLN A 142 13.03 3.08 4.39
CA GLN A 142 12.61 3.05 5.78
C GLN A 142 13.72 2.54 6.72
N GLY A 143 14.57 1.63 6.25
CA GLY A 143 15.67 1.05 7.02
C GLY A 143 15.39 -0.37 7.52
N ALA A 144 16.41 -0.98 8.13
CA ALA A 144 16.38 -2.36 8.60
C ALA A 144 15.88 -2.53 10.05
N ARG A 145 15.51 -1.44 10.71
CA ARG A 145 15.04 -1.43 12.10
C ARG A 145 13.67 -0.79 12.18
N ARG A 146 12.96 -1.07 13.26
CA ARG A 146 11.71 -0.37 13.60
C ARG A 146 11.92 1.15 13.56
N VAL A 147 11.04 1.85 12.87
CA VAL A 147 11.06 3.32 12.74
C VAL A 147 9.74 3.89 13.22
N CYS A 148 9.79 4.72 14.26
CA CYS A 148 8.65 5.51 14.67
C CYS A 148 8.66 6.82 13.85
N GLN A 149 7.63 7.02 13.05
CA GLN A 149 7.43 8.21 12.21
C GLN A 149 6.51 9.16 12.97
N SER A 150 7.00 10.35 13.27
CA SER A 150 6.25 11.41 13.95
C SER A 150 6.68 12.77 13.42
N LEU A 151 5.89 13.79 13.66
CA LEU A 151 6.27 15.18 13.37
C LEU A 151 6.86 15.86 14.60
N PRO A 152 7.76 16.84 14.42
CA PRO A 152 8.29 17.65 15.54
C PRO A 152 7.19 18.41 16.30
N GLY A 153 6.05 18.66 15.65
CA GLY A 153 4.88 19.32 16.25
C GLY A 153 3.74 19.40 15.24
N PRO A 154 2.51 19.70 15.70
CA PRO A 154 1.36 19.91 14.82
C PRO A 154 1.66 20.99 13.76
N GLY A 155 1.25 20.75 12.53
CA GLY A 155 1.42 21.71 11.42
C GLY A 155 2.82 21.80 10.80
N THR A 156 3.82 21.06 11.32
CA THR A 156 5.20 21.14 10.82
C THR A 156 5.46 20.35 9.54
N LEU A 157 4.50 19.54 9.08
CA LEU A 157 4.67 18.71 7.89
C LEU A 157 5.07 19.53 6.65
N GLY A 158 4.40 20.66 6.41
CA GLY A 158 4.66 21.54 5.27
C GLY A 158 6.06 22.16 5.26
N SER A 159 6.69 22.31 6.43
CA SER A 159 8.05 22.87 6.56
C SER A 159 9.16 21.85 6.28
N LEU A 160 8.83 20.55 6.27
CA LEU A 160 9.81 19.50 5.99
C LEU A 160 10.19 19.48 4.50
N PRO A 161 11.43 19.14 4.15
CA PRO A 161 11.80 18.79 2.79
C PRO A 161 10.91 17.68 2.24
N PHE A 162 10.61 17.70 0.93
CA PHE A 162 9.69 16.75 0.33
C PHE A 162 10.03 15.26 0.63
N ALA A 163 11.31 14.89 0.55
CA ALA A 163 11.74 13.52 0.85
C ALA A 163 11.42 13.10 2.30
N GLU A 164 11.55 14.03 3.25
CA GLU A 164 11.21 13.79 4.65
C GLU A 164 9.70 13.73 4.85
N ARG A 165 8.91 14.60 4.20
CA ARG A 165 7.44 14.52 4.21
C ARG A 165 6.95 13.18 3.70
N ARG A 166 7.49 12.73 2.55
CA ARG A 166 7.12 11.43 1.97
C ARG A 166 7.48 10.29 2.89
N ARG A 167 8.66 10.33 3.50
CA ARG A 167 9.10 9.31 4.45
C ARG A 167 8.25 9.31 5.72
N ALA A 168 7.92 10.48 6.26
CA ALA A 168 7.09 10.61 7.45
C ALA A 168 5.68 10.08 7.23
N CYS A 169 5.06 10.40 6.07
CA CYS A 169 3.69 9.97 5.73
C CYS A 169 3.63 8.56 5.12
N ALA A 170 4.75 7.84 5.05
CA ALA A 170 4.75 6.47 4.59
C ALA A 170 3.91 5.59 5.51
N PHE A 171 2.93 4.93 4.94
CA PHE A 171 2.08 3.91 5.57
C PHE A 171 1.53 3.01 4.48
N ASP A 172 1.26 1.75 4.79
CA ASP A 172 0.94 0.78 3.75
C ASP A 172 -0.13 -0.22 4.23
N ASN A 173 -1.31 -0.14 3.64
CA ASN A 173 -2.43 -1.01 3.91
C ASN A 173 -2.36 -2.37 3.18
N VAL A 174 -1.25 -2.68 2.54
CA VAL A 174 -0.98 -4.07 2.12
C VAL A 174 -0.95 -4.97 3.35
N SER A 175 -0.29 -4.51 4.43
CA SER A 175 -0.29 -5.16 5.74
C SER A 175 -0.06 -4.13 6.84
N SER A 176 -1.11 -3.81 7.60
CA SER A 176 -1.06 -2.82 8.67
C SER A 176 -1.97 -3.20 9.84
N LEU A 177 -1.71 -2.59 11.00
CA LEU A 177 -2.54 -2.72 12.19
C LEU A 177 -2.72 -1.33 12.82
N LEU A 178 -3.94 -0.97 13.17
CA LEU A 178 -4.33 0.32 13.71
C LEU A 178 -5.02 0.17 15.07
N ARG A 179 -4.93 1.21 15.90
CA ARG A 179 -5.84 1.33 17.05
C ARG A 179 -7.25 1.66 16.56
N ARG A 180 -8.24 0.90 16.99
CA ARG A 180 -9.65 1.17 16.66
C ARG A 180 -10.07 2.58 17.06
N GLU A 181 -9.75 3.01 18.28
CA GLU A 181 -10.08 4.33 18.79
C GLU A 181 -9.54 5.49 17.92
N VAL A 182 -8.35 5.29 17.31
CA VAL A 182 -7.77 6.27 16.40
C VAL A 182 -8.46 6.22 15.04
N TRP A 183 -8.74 5.02 14.50
CA TRP A 183 -9.49 4.89 13.27
C TRP A 183 -10.90 5.49 13.39
N GLU A 184 -11.61 5.31 14.49
CA GLU A 184 -12.94 5.89 14.72
C GLU A 184 -12.92 7.42 14.68
N GLN A 185 -11.85 8.06 15.16
CA GLN A 185 -11.65 9.50 15.08
C GLN A 185 -11.14 9.96 13.71
N HIS A 186 -10.37 9.12 13.03
CA HIS A 186 -9.72 9.39 11.76
C HIS A 186 -9.96 8.27 10.75
N PRO A 187 -11.21 8.03 10.29
CA PRO A 187 -11.48 6.97 9.31
C PRO A 187 -10.76 7.26 7.99
N PHE A 188 -10.55 6.24 7.18
CA PHE A 188 -10.05 6.44 5.82
C PHE A 188 -10.99 7.32 5.02
N ARG A 189 -10.44 8.19 4.18
CA ARG A 189 -11.23 9.03 3.28
C ARG A 189 -11.47 8.31 1.95
N PRO A 190 -12.57 8.65 1.24
CA PRO A 190 -12.85 8.10 -0.09
C PRO A 190 -11.99 8.79 -1.16
N VAL A 191 -10.66 8.74 -1.00
CA VAL A 191 -9.72 9.21 -2.00
C VAL A 191 -9.61 8.18 -3.13
N PRO A 192 -9.32 8.61 -4.37
CA PRO A 192 -9.18 7.67 -5.49
C PRO A 192 -8.05 6.67 -5.30
N PHE A 193 -6.99 7.05 -4.59
CA PHE A 193 -5.80 6.25 -4.36
C PHE A 193 -4.98 6.76 -3.17
N ALA A 194 -4.16 5.89 -2.52
CA ALA A 194 -3.28 6.18 -1.38
C ALA A 194 -4.03 6.70 -0.15
N GLU A 195 -5.14 6.07 0.19
CA GLU A 195 -5.92 6.34 1.41
C GLU A 195 -5.09 6.11 2.67
N ASP A 196 -4.12 5.20 2.62
CA ASP A 196 -3.16 4.90 3.69
C ASP A 196 -2.21 6.08 3.96
N MET A 197 -1.61 6.65 2.93
CA MET A 197 -0.75 7.81 3.05
C MET A 197 -1.54 9.06 3.49
N ASP A 198 -2.78 9.26 2.98
CA ASP A 198 -3.65 10.33 3.46
C ASP A 198 -4.01 10.15 4.93
N TRP A 199 -4.28 8.91 5.35
CA TRP A 199 -4.56 8.59 6.75
C TRP A 199 -3.34 8.88 7.63
N ALA A 200 -2.16 8.37 7.26
CA ALA A 200 -0.92 8.63 8.00
C ALA A 200 -0.64 10.13 8.13
N ARG A 201 -0.78 10.89 7.04
CA ARG A 201 -0.62 12.34 7.04
C ARG A 201 -1.53 13.02 8.07
N ARG A 202 -2.80 12.63 8.15
CA ARG A 202 -3.79 13.23 9.08
C ARG A 202 -3.49 12.89 10.53
N VAL A 203 -3.17 11.63 10.84
CA VAL A 203 -2.86 11.24 12.23
C VAL A 203 -1.55 11.86 12.70
N LEU A 204 -0.55 11.99 11.84
CA LEU A 204 0.69 12.70 12.15
C LEU A 204 0.45 14.20 12.44
N GLN A 205 -0.41 14.85 11.65
CA GLN A 205 -0.80 16.24 11.87
C GLN A 205 -1.61 16.43 13.17
N ALA A 206 -2.29 15.38 13.63
CA ALA A 206 -2.95 15.34 14.94
C ALA A 206 -2.00 15.07 16.12
N GLY A 207 -0.69 14.98 15.87
CA GLY A 207 0.32 14.76 16.92
C GLY A 207 0.54 13.28 17.28
N LEU A 208 -0.06 12.35 16.51
CA LEU A 208 0.14 10.92 16.67
C LEU A 208 1.36 10.45 15.85
N ALA A 209 1.69 9.17 15.97
CA ALA A 209 2.81 8.53 15.26
C ALA A 209 2.34 7.28 14.52
N VAL A 210 3.09 6.88 13.49
CA VAL A 210 2.96 5.56 12.86
C VAL A 210 4.31 4.83 12.89
N VAL A 211 4.29 3.51 12.84
CA VAL A 211 5.49 2.69 12.96
C VAL A 211 5.69 1.82 11.73
N TYR A 212 6.86 1.89 11.13
CA TYR A 212 7.37 0.87 10.22
C TYR A 212 7.97 -0.27 11.03
N GLU A 213 7.46 -1.49 10.82
CA GLU A 213 7.86 -2.69 11.55
C GLU A 213 8.46 -3.73 10.60
N PRO A 214 9.79 -3.75 10.42
CA PRO A 214 10.44 -4.65 9.45
C PRO A 214 10.45 -6.12 9.87
N ASP A 215 10.22 -6.45 11.14
CA ASP A 215 10.14 -7.83 11.61
C ASP A 215 8.76 -8.45 11.32
N SER A 216 7.75 -7.64 11.08
CA SER A 216 6.49 -8.06 10.48
C SER A 216 6.64 -8.08 8.96
N GLN A 217 6.52 -9.27 8.34
CA GLN A 217 6.84 -9.45 6.93
C GLN A 217 5.70 -10.16 6.19
N VAL A 218 5.42 -9.68 4.96
CA VAL A 218 4.48 -10.32 4.03
C VAL A 218 5.10 -10.43 2.65
N TYR A 219 4.91 -11.57 1.96
CA TYR A 219 5.19 -11.69 0.54
C TYR A 219 4.07 -11.00 -0.24
N HIS A 220 4.42 -9.96 -0.98
CA HIS A 220 3.49 -9.25 -1.85
C HIS A 220 4.25 -8.52 -2.94
N SER A 221 4.07 -8.95 -4.17
CA SER A 221 4.63 -8.31 -5.36
C SER A 221 3.86 -8.73 -6.60
N HIS A 222 3.95 -7.92 -7.64
CA HIS A 222 3.28 -8.15 -8.91
C HIS A 222 4.17 -7.79 -10.09
N VAL A 223 4.24 -8.65 -11.07
CA VAL A 223 4.65 -8.27 -12.42
C VAL A 223 3.43 -7.70 -13.13
N ARG A 224 3.42 -6.41 -13.40
CA ARG A 224 2.25 -5.69 -13.89
C ARG A 224 2.32 -5.44 -15.40
N PRO A 225 1.18 -5.43 -16.11
CA PRO A 225 1.17 -5.08 -17.52
C PRO A 225 1.48 -3.58 -17.72
N PHE A 226 2.06 -3.26 -18.87
CA PHE A 226 2.44 -1.89 -19.28
C PHE A 226 1.35 -0.84 -18.98
N LEU A 227 0.10 -1.13 -19.31
CA LEU A 227 -1.00 -0.19 -19.12
C LEU A 227 -1.26 0.13 -17.65
N TYR A 228 -1.11 -0.87 -16.78
CA TYR A 228 -1.22 -0.68 -15.34
C TYR A 228 -0.10 0.23 -14.82
N ASP A 229 1.16 -0.07 -15.16
CA ASP A 229 2.30 0.73 -14.71
C ASP A 229 2.22 2.19 -15.21
N LEU A 230 1.74 2.38 -16.44
CA LEU A 230 1.50 3.71 -17.01
C LEU A 230 0.46 4.50 -16.21
N ARG A 231 -0.68 3.88 -15.91
CA ARG A 231 -1.75 4.48 -15.10
C ARG A 231 -1.28 4.73 -13.67
N ARG A 232 -0.62 3.74 -13.08
CA ARG A 232 -0.07 3.83 -11.74
C ARG A 232 0.90 4.99 -11.58
N GLN A 233 1.82 5.15 -12.53
CA GLN A 233 2.76 6.28 -12.53
C GLN A 233 2.07 7.64 -12.56
N TYR A 234 1.03 7.78 -13.39
CA TYR A 234 0.22 8.98 -13.42
C TYR A 234 -0.42 9.28 -12.07
N VAL A 235 -1.03 8.27 -11.44
CA VAL A 235 -1.73 8.40 -10.17
C VAL A 235 -0.77 8.67 -9.01
N ASP A 236 0.35 7.97 -8.95
CA ASP A 236 1.37 8.18 -7.92
C ASP A 236 1.90 9.61 -7.92
N GLU A 237 2.29 10.15 -9.10
CA GLU A 237 2.75 11.54 -9.18
C GLU A 237 1.66 12.55 -8.80
N ARG A 238 0.41 12.29 -9.20
CA ARG A 238 -0.74 13.13 -8.85
C ARG A 238 -0.94 13.17 -7.33
N VAL A 239 -0.92 12.01 -6.67
CA VAL A 239 -1.06 11.92 -5.23
C VAL A 239 0.07 12.66 -4.50
N LEU A 240 1.31 12.53 -4.96
CA LEU A 240 2.43 13.25 -4.36
C LEU A 240 2.27 14.79 -4.48
N LEU A 241 1.72 15.27 -5.59
CA LEU A 241 1.44 16.70 -5.80
C LEU A 241 0.26 17.19 -4.96
N ASP A 242 -0.82 16.40 -4.88
CA ASP A 242 -2.06 16.82 -4.24
C ASP A 242 -2.04 16.59 -2.72
N SER A 243 -1.48 15.48 -2.26
CA SER A 243 -1.53 15.09 -0.84
C SER A 243 -0.29 15.49 -0.07
N LEU A 244 0.89 15.49 -0.68
CA LEU A 244 2.14 15.88 -0.03
C LEU A 244 2.66 17.25 -0.48
N GLU A 245 1.90 17.99 -1.27
CA GLU A 245 2.27 19.33 -1.73
C GLU A 245 3.65 19.37 -2.38
N ALA A 246 3.98 18.31 -3.14
CA ALA A 246 5.21 18.27 -3.90
C ALA A 246 5.21 19.37 -4.97
N ASP A 247 6.36 19.95 -5.24
CA ASP A 247 6.49 20.85 -6.38
C ASP A 247 6.80 20.07 -7.68
N GLU A 248 6.39 20.66 -8.80
CA GLU A 248 6.59 20.08 -10.14
C GLU A 248 8.08 19.81 -10.46
N ARG A 249 9.00 20.62 -9.94
CA ARG A 249 10.43 20.46 -10.18
C ARG A 249 10.96 19.22 -9.50
N THR A 250 10.53 18.99 -8.25
CA THR A 250 10.88 17.80 -7.46
C THR A 250 10.39 16.53 -8.16
N ILE A 251 9.12 16.49 -8.58
CA ILE A 251 8.56 15.30 -9.27
C ILE A 251 9.29 15.05 -10.61
N ARG A 252 9.60 16.09 -11.38
CA ARG A 252 10.37 15.95 -12.64
C ARG A 252 11.77 15.41 -12.40
N ALA A 253 12.43 15.81 -11.33
CA ALA A 253 13.77 15.32 -10.99
C ALA A 253 13.75 13.82 -10.68
N TRP A 254 12.73 13.35 -9.95
CA TRP A 254 12.59 11.96 -9.54
C TRP A 254 12.36 10.98 -10.70
N ASN A 255 11.58 11.38 -11.70
CA ASN A 255 11.23 10.56 -12.85
C ASN A 255 11.92 11.08 -14.14
N SER A 256 13.09 11.70 -13.99
CA SER A 256 13.86 12.17 -15.13
C SER A 256 14.41 10.97 -15.94
N PRO A 257 14.65 11.15 -17.25
CA PRO A 257 15.28 10.10 -18.07
C PRO A 257 16.60 9.59 -17.50
N ARG A 258 17.35 10.45 -16.80
CA ARG A 258 18.60 10.08 -16.13
C ARG A 258 18.34 9.10 -14.98
N GLN A 259 17.29 9.31 -14.19
CA GLN A 259 16.91 8.40 -13.09
C GLN A 259 16.43 7.06 -13.62
N VAL A 260 15.58 7.07 -14.65
CA VAL A 260 15.10 5.84 -15.31
C VAL A 260 16.26 5.05 -15.88
N LEU A 261 17.21 5.71 -16.56
CA LEU A 261 18.42 5.04 -17.06
C LEU A 261 19.31 4.51 -15.94
N GLY A 262 19.41 5.23 -14.83
CA GLY A 262 20.12 4.79 -13.62
C GLY A 262 19.52 3.50 -13.05
N LEU A 263 18.18 3.44 -12.93
CA LEU A 263 17.44 2.24 -12.54
C LEU A 263 17.76 1.06 -13.45
N VAL A 264 17.62 1.24 -14.77
CA VAL A 264 17.90 0.19 -15.75
C VAL A 264 19.32 -0.35 -15.60
N LYS A 265 20.33 0.52 -15.52
CA LYS A 265 21.75 0.12 -15.33
C LYS A 265 21.94 -0.65 -14.03
N HIS A 266 21.33 -0.19 -12.95
CA HIS A 266 21.42 -0.82 -11.63
C HIS A 266 20.84 -2.23 -11.64
N VAL A 267 19.62 -2.41 -12.14
CA VAL A 267 18.93 -3.71 -12.19
C VAL A 267 19.63 -4.68 -13.13
N LEU A 268 20.11 -4.24 -14.31
CA LEU A 268 20.92 -5.07 -15.20
C LEU A 268 22.24 -5.50 -14.55
N GLY A 269 22.90 -4.61 -13.80
CA GLY A 269 24.09 -4.92 -13.05
C GLY A 269 23.84 -5.94 -11.94
N LEU A 270 22.73 -5.83 -11.22
CA LEU A 270 22.29 -6.78 -10.20
C LEU A 270 22.01 -8.16 -10.83
N ALA A 271 21.19 -8.20 -11.88
CA ALA A 271 20.84 -9.44 -12.58
C ALA A 271 22.08 -10.17 -13.15
N ARG A 272 23.06 -9.42 -13.69
CA ARG A 272 24.31 -10.03 -14.15
C ARG A 272 25.09 -10.70 -13.02
N ARG A 273 25.20 -10.03 -11.86
CA ARG A 273 25.89 -10.60 -10.68
C ARG A 273 25.20 -11.85 -10.14
N GLN A 274 23.89 -11.93 -10.27
CA GLN A 274 23.06 -13.04 -9.79
C GLN A 274 22.88 -14.16 -10.83
N GLY A 275 23.41 -14.00 -12.06
CA GLY A 275 23.17 -14.94 -13.16
C GLY A 275 21.71 -14.97 -13.65
N ALA A 276 20.92 -13.94 -13.33
CA ALA A 276 19.49 -13.85 -13.60
C ALA A 276 19.15 -12.98 -14.84
N LEU A 277 20.15 -12.63 -15.65
CA LEU A 277 19.92 -11.85 -16.86
C LEU A 277 19.20 -12.68 -17.91
N SER A 278 18.01 -12.25 -18.32
CA SER A 278 17.18 -12.96 -19.30
C SER A 278 16.54 -11.99 -20.31
N PRO A 279 16.13 -12.46 -21.50
CA PRO A 279 15.36 -11.64 -22.44
C PRO A 279 14.05 -11.14 -21.85
N ALA A 280 13.42 -11.91 -20.98
CA ALA A 280 12.19 -11.51 -20.26
C ALA A 280 12.42 -10.30 -19.37
N LEU A 281 13.50 -10.30 -18.57
CA LEU A 281 13.88 -9.16 -17.73
C LEU A 281 14.18 -7.91 -18.56
N VAL A 282 14.91 -8.05 -19.67
CA VAL A 282 15.21 -6.91 -20.56
C VAL A 282 13.94 -6.32 -21.13
N ARG A 283 13.00 -7.16 -21.57
CA ARG A 283 11.67 -6.72 -22.05
C ARG A 283 10.89 -6.03 -20.95
N HIS A 284 10.84 -6.60 -19.73
CA HIS A 284 10.16 -6.00 -18.59
C HIS A 284 10.74 -4.63 -18.23
N LEU A 285 12.06 -4.49 -18.17
CA LEU A 285 12.72 -3.20 -17.96
C LEU A 285 12.38 -2.16 -19.04
N ALA A 286 12.34 -2.56 -20.30
CA ALA A 286 11.98 -1.66 -21.40
C ALA A 286 10.53 -1.20 -21.31
N THR A 287 9.58 -2.13 -21.10
CA THR A 287 8.16 -1.81 -20.99
C THR A 287 7.88 -0.96 -19.74
N PHE A 288 8.47 -1.29 -18.60
CA PHE A 288 8.37 -0.50 -17.36
C PHE A 288 8.92 0.92 -17.56
N SER A 289 10.12 1.07 -18.13
CA SER A 289 10.72 2.39 -18.36
C SER A 289 9.88 3.27 -19.28
N LEU A 290 9.27 2.67 -20.31
CA LEU A 290 8.35 3.36 -21.22
C LEU A 290 7.06 3.77 -20.48
N ALA A 291 6.49 2.88 -19.67
CA ALA A 291 5.29 3.14 -18.89
C ALA A 291 5.48 4.33 -17.92
N ILE A 292 6.58 4.33 -17.16
CA ILE A 292 6.94 5.42 -16.24
C ILE A 292 7.08 6.75 -16.99
N SER A 293 7.79 6.74 -18.11
CA SER A 293 8.01 7.95 -18.91
C SER A 293 6.70 8.50 -19.50
N ALA A 294 5.86 7.62 -20.03
CA ALA A 294 4.56 7.97 -20.63
C ALA A 294 3.55 8.43 -19.57
N GLY A 295 3.45 7.75 -18.42
CA GLY A 295 2.59 8.13 -17.31
C GLY A 295 2.95 9.51 -16.76
N SER A 296 4.24 9.78 -16.55
CA SER A 296 4.74 11.11 -16.15
C SER A 296 4.41 12.20 -17.19
N ALA A 297 4.55 11.90 -18.48
CA ALA A 297 4.20 12.84 -19.54
C ALA A 297 2.70 13.14 -19.55
N ALA A 298 1.86 12.10 -19.43
CA ALA A 298 0.41 12.23 -19.35
C ALA A 298 -0.02 13.07 -18.14
N ARG A 299 0.55 12.82 -16.96
CA ARG A 299 0.27 13.59 -15.75
C ARG A 299 0.60 15.08 -15.96
N ARG A 300 1.76 15.41 -16.53
CA ARG A 300 2.14 16.80 -16.85
C ARG A 300 1.18 17.47 -17.83
N ALA A 301 0.58 16.71 -18.73
CA ALA A 301 -0.38 17.24 -19.69
C ALA A 301 -1.77 17.45 -19.08
N VAL A 302 -2.23 16.54 -18.21
CA VAL A 302 -3.62 16.50 -17.70
C VAL A 302 -3.78 17.27 -16.39
N HIS A 303 -2.94 16.98 -15.40
CA HIS A 303 -3.11 17.45 -14.02
C HIS A 303 -3.16 18.97 -13.85
N PRO A 304 -2.31 19.81 -14.50
CA PRO A 304 -2.42 21.26 -14.38
C PRO A 304 -3.75 21.81 -14.91
N ARG A 305 -4.35 21.12 -15.88
CA ARG A 305 -5.64 21.51 -16.48
C ARG A 305 -6.83 21.19 -15.58
N LEU A 306 -6.70 20.14 -14.73
CA LEU A 306 -7.71 19.83 -13.72
C LEU A 306 -7.79 20.90 -12.62
N ARG A 307 -6.69 21.58 -12.35
CA ARG A 307 -6.60 22.66 -11.33
C ARG A 307 -7.06 24.03 -11.87
N SER A 308 -7.42 24.13 -13.15
CA SER A 308 -7.97 25.37 -13.69
C SER A 308 -9.38 25.61 -13.17
N PRO A 309 -9.85 26.89 -13.05
CA PRO A 309 -11.22 27.21 -12.64
C PRO A 309 -12.29 26.54 -13.52
N HIS A 310 -11.99 26.29 -14.79
CA HIS A 310 -12.86 25.63 -15.76
C HIS A 310 -12.10 24.49 -16.46
N PRO A 311 -11.96 23.31 -15.81
CA PRO A 311 -11.22 22.20 -16.39
C PRO A 311 -11.86 21.73 -17.71
N PRO A 312 -11.10 21.60 -18.80
CA PRO A 312 -11.61 21.05 -20.06
C PRO A 312 -12.22 19.66 -19.89
N ALA A 313 -13.29 19.36 -20.61
CA ALA A 313 -13.96 18.05 -20.50
C ALA A 313 -13.02 16.87 -20.79
N TRP A 314 -12.11 17.04 -21.75
CA TRP A 314 -11.13 16.00 -22.09
C TRP A 314 -10.15 15.70 -20.94
N SER A 315 -9.72 16.71 -20.16
CA SER A 315 -8.82 16.48 -19.04
C SER A 315 -9.49 15.68 -17.91
N ARG A 316 -10.78 15.92 -17.64
CA ARG A 316 -11.56 15.11 -16.69
C ARG A 316 -11.74 13.67 -17.15
N ARG A 317 -12.02 13.47 -18.45
CA ARG A 317 -12.12 12.11 -19.03
C ARG A 317 -10.79 11.38 -19.00
N ALA A 318 -9.71 12.05 -19.33
CA ALA A 318 -8.37 11.47 -19.28
C ALA A 318 -8.00 11.08 -17.83
N ASP A 319 -8.25 11.95 -16.86
CA ASP A 319 -8.01 11.67 -15.45
C ASP A 319 -8.81 10.47 -14.96
N ALA A 320 -10.11 10.41 -15.25
CA ALA A 320 -10.95 9.27 -14.92
C ALA A 320 -10.42 7.96 -15.54
N TRP A 321 -9.93 8.01 -16.77
CA TRP A 321 -9.34 6.83 -17.42
C TRP A 321 -8.05 6.37 -16.75
N PHE A 322 -7.20 7.30 -16.26
CA PHE A 322 -5.99 6.93 -15.53
C PHE A 322 -6.29 6.35 -14.13
N LEU A 323 -7.37 6.78 -13.49
CA LEU A 323 -7.79 6.27 -12.18
C LEU A 323 -8.50 4.90 -12.27
N ASP A 324 -9.00 4.53 -13.44
CA ASP A 324 -9.75 3.30 -13.63
C ASP A 324 -8.82 2.08 -13.56
N GLY A 325 -9.05 1.20 -12.59
CA GLY A 325 -8.32 -0.07 -12.42
C GLY A 325 -6.89 0.07 -11.86
N VAL A 326 -6.61 1.11 -11.09
CA VAL A 326 -5.36 1.27 -10.31
C VAL A 326 -5.59 1.00 -8.84
#